data_d7679619621f5104d9cd4e059225164b
#
_entry.id   d7679619621f5104d9cd4e059225164b
#
_cell.length_a   1.000
_cell.length_b   1.000
_cell.length_c   1.000
_cell.angle_alpha   90.00
_cell.angle_beta   90.00
_cell.angle_gamma   90.00
#
_symmetry.space_group_name_H-M   'P 1'
#
loop_
_entity.id
_entity.type
_entity.pdbx_description
1 polymer ?
#
loop_
_entity_poly.entity_id
_entity_poly.type
_entity_poly.pdbx_seq_one_letter_code
_entity_poly.pdbx_strand_id
1 'polypeptide(L)'
;MFGGIEEALELDFFDDXESIIRFNFVEHYKELNRLISPSYLLEEPYRFLLIAVARGDGRLSNIFRKARVGETLGLRLLHELVELGIVEFENSREPALKKYPNQKLEKALRSYKIESKVRFKTPFYRFWFGFVEPYNQELVRGQVQRFFENFEQHFSRLNSLIFEQLSQELLNQHYHNELIINGSYWDQHSEFDIWATHQNGTRILGECKFTNRRVCKSEFSKLKQKAQTSGLKVDTYALFSKSGFSNELKGAGIKNLLLFELKDFERLLE
;
A
#
# COMPACT_ATOMS: atom_id res chain seq x y z
N MET A 1 5.80 10.06 -0.47
CA MET A 1 4.38 10.47 -0.58
C MET A 1 4.03 11.04 -1.95
N PHE A 2 4.87 11.89 -2.50
CA PHE A 2 4.58 12.60 -3.76
C PHE A 2 5.35 12.05 -4.97
N GLY A 3 5.94 10.89 -4.85
CA GLY A 3 6.78 10.31 -5.91
C GLY A 3 6.11 10.28 -7.29
N GLY A 4 6.91 10.57 -8.32
CA GLY A 4 6.46 10.63 -9.71
C GLY A 4 6.30 12.04 -10.27
N ILE A 5 6.46 13.07 -9.43
CA ILE A 5 6.41 14.48 -9.87
C ILE A 5 7.42 15.35 -9.08
N GLU A 6 8.51 14.75 -8.67
CA GLU A 6 9.49 15.40 -7.79
C GLU A 6 9.97 16.74 -8.36
N GLU A 7 10.16 16.80 -9.67
CA GLU A 7 10.63 18.03 -10.36
C GLU A 7 9.61 19.18 -10.33
N ALA A 8 8.34 18.87 -10.04
CA ALA A 8 7.28 19.86 -10.02
C ALA A 8 6.95 20.35 -8.61
N LEU A 9 7.65 19.84 -7.59
CA LEU A 9 7.35 20.15 -6.18
C LEU A 9 8.50 20.92 -5.54
N GLU A 10 8.12 21.97 -4.79
CA GLU A 10 9.06 22.68 -3.92
C GLU A 10 9.04 21.98 -2.55
N LEU A 11 10.13 21.33 -2.21
CA LEU A 11 10.24 20.55 -0.96
C LEU A 11 11.25 21.14 0.03
N ASP A 12 12.23 21.87 -0.47
CA ASP A 12 13.43 22.23 0.31
C ASP A 12 13.24 23.39 1.29
N PHE A 13 12.17 24.15 1.17
CA PHE A 13 11.98 25.40 1.93
C PHE A 13 10.95 25.28 3.05
N PHE A 14 10.49 24.09 3.37
CA PHE A 14 9.40 23.91 4.32
C PHE A 14 9.77 22.96 5.45
N ASP A 15 9.40 23.32 6.68
CA ASP A 15 9.73 22.55 7.88
C ASP A 15 8.68 21.48 8.24
N ASP A 16 7.53 21.53 7.59
CA ASP A 16 6.43 20.62 7.95
C ASP A 16 5.55 20.22 6.74
N UNK A 17 4.84 19.20 6.74
CA UNK A 17 4.16 18.69 5.85
C UNK A 17 3.11 19.40 5.47
N GLU A 18 2.40 20.05 6.39
CA GLU A 18 1.26 20.89 6.05
C GLU A 18 1.67 22.04 5.13
N SER A 19 2.75 22.70 5.45
CA SER A 19 3.26 23.83 4.65
C SER A 19 3.61 23.38 3.22
N ILE A 20 4.25 22.23 3.07
CA ILE A 20 4.55 21.63 1.74
C ILE A 20 3.25 21.43 0.96
N ILE A 21 2.24 20.86 1.62
CA ILE A 21 0.96 20.56 0.97
C ILE A 21 0.21 21.84 0.63
N ARG A 22 0.20 22.81 1.54
CA ARG A 22 -0.45 24.09 1.32
C ARG A 22 0.13 24.79 0.10
N PHE A 23 1.45 24.94 0.06
CA PHE A 23 2.13 25.60 -1.05
C PHE A 23 1.90 24.83 -2.37
N ASN A 24 2.27 23.57 -2.42
CA ASN A 24 2.27 22.82 -3.68
C ASN A 24 0.84 22.46 -4.16
N PHE A 25 -0.01 21.96 -3.27
CA PHE A 25 -1.29 21.36 -3.70
C PHE A 25 -2.49 22.30 -3.55
N VAL A 26 -2.35 23.40 -2.79
CA VAL A 26 -3.43 24.37 -2.64
C VAL A 26 -3.11 25.63 -3.46
N GLU A 27 -1.98 26.27 -3.17
CA GLU A 27 -1.62 27.53 -3.85
C GLU A 27 -1.27 27.31 -5.32
N HIS A 28 -0.60 26.21 -5.65
CA HIS A 28 -0.22 25.86 -7.02
C HIS A 28 -1.12 24.75 -7.59
N TYR A 29 -2.36 24.67 -7.12
CA TYR A 29 -3.34 23.66 -7.55
C TYR A 29 -3.46 23.57 -9.07
N LYS A 30 -3.56 24.72 -9.75
CA LYS A 30 -3.78 24.78 -11.21
C LYS A 30 -2.61 24.18 -12.00
N GLU A 31 -1.40 24.39 -11.52
CA GLU A 31 -0.18 23.87 -12.14
C GLU A 31 -0.13 22.36 -12.00
N LEU A 32 -0.34 21.86 -10.79
CA LEU A 32 -0.34 20.41 -10.54
C LEU A 32 -1.52 19.71 -11.22
N ASN A 33 -2.67 20.37 -11.29
CA ASN A 33 -3.85 19.80 -11.99
C ASN A 33 -3.54 19.51 -13.46
N ARG A 34 -2.70 20.31 -14.11
CA ARG A 34 -2.28 20.09 -15.51
C ARG A 34 -1.39 18.88 -15.71
N LEU A 35 -0.78 18.36 -14.62
CA LEU A 35 0.03 17.13 -14.68
C LEU A 35 -0.84 15.87 -14.73
N ILE A 36 -2.14 16.00 -14.44
CA ILE A 36 -3.06 14.87 -14.56
C ILE A 36 -3.31 14.61 -16.04
N SER A 37 -2.73 13.55 -16.54
CA SER A 37 -2.78 13.22 -17.98
C SER A 37 -3.10 11.75 -18.19
N PRO A 38 -4.00 11.43 -19.11
CA PRO A 38 -4.82 12.35 -19.90
C PRO A 38 -5.90 13.08 -19.06
N SER A 39 -6.35 14.24 -19.53
CA SER A 39 -7.26 15.11 -18.76
C SER A 39 -8.61 14.47 -18.43
N TYR A 40 -9.07 13.49 -19.23
CA TYR A 40 -10.35 12.82 -18.96
C TYR A 40 -10.32 11.98 -17.67
N LEU A 41 -9.15 11.77 -17.06
CA LEU A 41 -9.05 11.15 -15.73
C LEU A 41 -9.79 11.98 -14.67
N LEU A 42 -9.96 13.28 -14.91
CA LEU A 42 -10.68 14.21 -14.03
C LEU A 42 -12.20 14.24 -14.32
N GLU A 43 -12.68 13.42 -15.25
CA GLU A 43 -14.07 13.36 -15.66
C GLU A 43 -14.68 12.01 -15.26
N GLU A 44 -16.02 11.96 -15.16
CA GLU A 44 -16.73 10.69 -14.94
C GLU A 44 -16.64 9.82 -16.19
N PRO A 45 -16.50 8.51 -16.04
CA PRO A 45 -16.52 7.72 -14.78
C PRO A 45 -15.13 7.53 -14.15
N TYR A 46 -14.03 7.92 -14.84
CA TYR A 46 -12.64 7.71 -14.36
C TYR A 46 -12.40 8.37 -13.01
N ARG A 47 -12.85 9.61 -12.88
CA ARG A 47 -12.69 10.40 -11.66
C ARG A 47 -13.19 9.65 -10.43
N PHE A 48 -14.41 9.12 -10.48
CA PHE A 48 -14.99 8.40 -9.35
C PHE A 48 -14.28 7.07 -9.10
N LEU A 49 -13.88 6.39 -10.17
CA LEU A 49 -13.13 5.13 -10.06
C LEU A 49 -11.78 5.35 -9.36
N LEU A 50 -11.04 6.37 -9.77
CA LEU A 50 -9.72 6.70 -9.21
C LEU A 50 -9.84 7.15 -7.74
N ILE A 51 -10.86 7.95 -7.40
CA ILE A 51 -11.13 8.33 -6.00
C ILE A 51 -11.44 7.05 -5.17
N ALA A 52 -12.21 6.11 -5.72
CA ALA A 52 -12.54 4.88 -5.01
C ALA A 52 -11.31 3.99 -4.79
N VAL A 53 -10.40 3.94 -5.77
CA VAL A 53 -9.10 3.25 -5.62
C VAL A 53 -8.26 3.91 -4.51
N ALA A 54 -8.13 5.25 -4.56
CA ALA A 54 -7.29 6.01 -3.62
C ALA A 54 -7.76 5.89 -2.17
N ARG A 55 -9.10 5.90 -1.97
CA ARG A 55 -9.72 5.91 -0.64
C ARG A 55 -10.18 4.53 -0.16
N GLY A 56 -9.94 3.50 -0.96
CA GLY A 56 -10.40 2.15 -0.68
C GLY A 56 -9.29 1.23 -0.16
N ASP A 57 -9.65 -0.02 -0.05
CA ASP A 57 -8.75 -1.12 0.31
C ASP A 57 -8.16 -1.80 -0.94
N GLY A 58 -8.45 -1.26 -2.12
CA GLY A 58 -8.01 -1.79 -3.40
C GLY A 58 -8.85 -2.93 -3.96
N ARG A 59 -9.77 -3.52 -3.20
CA ARG A 59 -10.60 -4.65 -3.67
C ARG A 59 -11.57 -4.20 -4.75
N LEU A 60 -11.65 -4.95 -5.85
CA LEU A 60 -12.46 -4.62 -7.03
C LEU A 60 -13.93 -4.37 -6.67
N SER A 61 -14.52 -5.27 -5.89
CA SER A 61 -15.91 -5.15 -5.47
C SER A 61 -16.20 -3.84 -4.72
N ASN A 62 -15.28 -3.43 -3.84
CA ASN A 62 -15.39 -2.19 -3.08
C ASN A 62 -15.19 -0.97 -3.97
N ILE A 63 -14.25 -1.03 -4.91
CA ILE A 63 -13.99 0.05 -5.88
C ILE A 63 -15.26 0.30 -6.72
N PHE A 64 -15.81 -0.76 -7.32
CA PHE A 64 -16.97 -0.63 -8.21
C PHE A 64 -18.20 -0.09 -7.46
N ARG A 65 -18.42 -0.61 -6.26
CA ARG A 65 -19.53 -0.14 -5.40
C ARG A 65 -19.38 1.34 -5.05
N LYS A 66 -18.18 1.77 -4.64
CA LYS A 66 -17.92 3.18 -4.27
C LYS A 66 -18.01 4.11 -5.48
N ALA A 67 -17.49 3.68 -6.62
CA ALA A 67 -17.51 4.45 -7.86
C ALA A 67 -18.86 4.42 -8.57
N ARG A 68 -19.78 3.55 -8.12
CA ARG A 68 -21.12 3.34 -8.71
C ARG A 68 -21.03 2.91 -10.18
N VAL A 69 -20.08 2.04 -10.49
CA VAL A 69 -19.91 1.47 -11.84
C VAL A 69 -20.17 -0.04 -11.79
N GLY A 70 -20.78 -0.56 -12.84
CA GLY A 70 -20.97 -2.02 -12.97
C GLY A 70 -19.65 -2.72 -13.24
N GLU A 71 -19.56 -3.99 -12.87
CA GLU A 71 -18.33 -4.77 -12.94
C GLU A 71 -17.71 -4.77 -14.35
N THR A 72 -18.51 -5.01 -15.40
CA THR A 72 -18.02 -5.07 -16.78
C THR A 72 -17.37 -3.75 -17.22
N LEU A 73 -18.05 -2.64 -16.96
CA LEU A 73 -17.51 -1.31 -17.26
C LEU A 73 -16.28 -1.02 -16.40
N GLY A 74 -16.38 -1.30 -15.09
CA GLY A 74 -15.30 -1.06 -14.15
C GLY A 74 -14.01 -1.78 -14.54
N LEU A 75 -14.10 -3.06 -14.91
CA LEU A 75 -12.93 -3.83 -15.35
C LEU A 75 -12.32 -3.25 -16.63
N ARG A 76 -13.15 -2.85 -17.61
CA ARG A 76 -12.65 -2.23 -18.83
C ARG A 76 -11.88 -0.94 -18.53
N LEU A 77 -12.45 -0.08 -17.68
CA LEU A 77 -11.80 1.18 -17.27
C LEU A 77 -10.48 0.92 -16.53
N LEU A 78 -10.47 -0.06 -15.62
CA LEU A 78 -9.24 -0.41 -14.88
C LEU A 78 -8.15 -0.95 -15.82
N HIS A 79 -8.51 -1.76 -16.81
CA HIS A 79 -7.52 -2.24 -17.81
C HIS A 79 -6.92 -1.08 -18.58
N GLU A 80 -7.74 -0.12 -19.01
CA GLU A 80 -7.26 1.08 -19.67
C GLU A 80 -6.30 1.87 -18.76
N LEU A 81 -6.66 2.04 -17.49
CA LEU A 81 -5.79 2.72 -16.51
C LEU A 81 -4.47 1.97 -16.28
N VAL A 82 -4.48 0.65 -16.38
CA VAL A 82 -3.25 -0.18 -16.32
C VAL A 82 -2.38 0.09 -17.56
N GLU A 83 -2.99 0.11 -18.75
CA GLU A 83 -2.28 0.41 -20.01
C GLU A 83 -1.65 1.81 -19.99
N LEU A 84 -2.33 2.77 -19.36
CA LEU A 84 -1.82 4.14 -19.17
C LEU A 84 -0.74 4.23 -18.08
N GLY A 85 -0.49 3.14 -17.35
CA GLY A 85 0.51 3.15 -16.28
C GLY A 85 0.07 3.88 -15.00
N ILE A 86 -1.23 4.15 -14.86
CA ILE A 86 -1.78 4.89 -13.69
C ILE A 86 -1.95 3.97 -12.50
N VAL A 87 -2.51 2.78 -12.75
CA VAL A 87 -2.75 1.78 -11.70
C VAL A 87 -2.15 0.43 -12.12
N GLU A 88 -2.11 -0.51 -11.17
CA GLU A 88 -1.73 -1.89 -11.44
C GLU A 88 -2.61 -2.83 -10.63
N PHE A 89 -2.76 -4.06 -11.15
CA PHE A 89 -3.39 -5.14 -10.38
C PHE A 89 -2.33 -5.79 -9.50
N GLU A 90 -2.65 -5.92 -8.24
CA GLU A 90 -1.85 -6.66 -7.28
C GLU A 90 -2.56 -7.96 -6.94
N ASN A 91 -1.87 -9.09 -7.12
CA ASN A 91 -2.37 -10.39 -6.73
C ASN A 91 -1.78 -10.78 -5.38
N SER A 92 -2.60 -11.42 -4.56
CA SER A 92 -2.10 -11.97 -3.29
C SER A 92 -0.92 -12.91 -3.55
N ARG A 93 0.05 -12.90 -2.66
CA ARG A 93 1.16 -13.86 -2.67
C ARG A 93 0.74 -15.22 -2.10
N GLU A 94 -0.56 -15.49 -2.04
CA GLU A 94 -1.09 -16.78 -1.64
C GLU A 94 -0.55 -17.89 -2.57
N PRO A 95 -0.03 -18.99 -2.04
CA PRO A 95 0.41 -20.11 -2.88
C PRO A 95 -0.73 -20.65 -3.73
N ALA A 96 -0.44 -21.02 -4.97
CA ALA A 96 -1.44 -21.57 -5.87
C ALA A 96 -2.09 -22.82 -5.28
N LEU A 97 -3.42 -22.88 -5.33
CA LEU A 97 -4.19 -24.02 -4.83
C LEU A 97 -3.83 -25.32 -5.57
N LYS A 98 -3.53 -25.19 -6.87
CA LYS A 98 -3.14 -26.33 -7.69
C LYS A 98 -1.62 -26.38 -7.84
N LYS A 99 -1.05 -27.54 -7.57
CA LYS A 99 0.38 -27.80 -7.78
C LYS A 99 0.68 -28.13 -9.26
N TYR A 100 -0.34 -28.58 -10.01
CA TYR A 100 -0.24 -28.87 -11.45
C TYR A 100 -1.60 -28.64 -12.13
N PRO A 101 -1.64 -28.33 -13.43
CA PRO A 101 -2.85 -27.84 -14.10
C PRO A 101 -4.10 -28.70 -13.96
N ASN A 102 -3.96 -30.03 -14.02
CA ASN A 102 -5.09 -30.96 -14.01
C ASN A 102 -5.44 -31.48 -12.62
N GLN A 103 -4.84 -30.93 -11.56
CA GLN A 103 -5.14 -31.36 -10.18
C GLN A 103 -6.62 -31.11 -9.85
N LYS A 104 -7.30 -32.15 -9.39
CA LYS A 104 -8.68 -32.06 -8.87
C LYS A 104 -8.62 -31.45 -7.47
N LEU A 105 -9.27 -30.32 -7.30
CA LEU A 105 -9.41 -29.67 -5.99
C LEU A 105 -10.59 -30.29 -5.23
N GLU A 106 -10.51 -30.29 -3.92
CA GLU A 106 -11.62 -30.62 -3.02
C GLU A 106 -12.82 -29.72 -3.35
N LYS A 107 -14.05 -30.23 -3.15
CA LYS A 107 -15.27 -29.54 -3.52
C LYS A 107 -15.33 -28.13 -2.95
N ALA A 108 -14.95 -27.95 -1.69
CA ALA A 108 -14.93 -26.66 -1.00
C ALA A 108 -13.98 -25.63 -1.64
N LEU A 109 -12.90 -26.10 -2.29
CA LEU A 109 -11.88 -25.23 -2.89
C LEU A 109 -12.14 -24.91 -4.37
N ARG A 110 -13.14 -25.55 -5.00
CA ARG A 110 -13.41 -25.36 -6.44
C ARG A 110 -13.93 -23.95 -6.76
N SER A 111 -14.66 -23.36 -5.85
CA SER A 111 -15.22 -22.00 -5.99
C SER A 111 -14.34 -20.95 -5.30
N TYR A 112 -13.23 -21.37 -4.71
CA TYR A 112 -12.35 -20.45 -4.00
C TYR A 112 -11.68 -19.50 -4.99
N LYS A 113 -11.88 -18.23 -4.78
CA LYS A 113 -11.22 -17.17 -5.54
C LYS A 113 -10.76 -16.08 -4.59
N ILE A 114 -9.55 -15.63 -4.78
CA ILE A 114 -9.01 -14.47 -4.10
C ILE A 114 -9.08 -13.29 -5.08
N GLU A 115 -9.75 -12.24 -4.66
CA GLU A 115 -9.91 -11.02 -5.45
C GLU A 115 -8.59 -10.27 -5.50
N SER A 116 -8.16 -9.88 -6.71
CA SER A 116 -7.02 -8.98 -6.89
C SER A 116 -7.34 -7.62 -6.29
N LYS A 117 -6.33 -6.91 -5.88
CA LYS A 117 -6.43 -5.50 -5.49
C LYS A 117 -5.91 -4.62 -6.62
N VAL A 118 -6.34 -3.37 -6.61
CA VAL A 118 -5.85 -2.34 -7.53
C VAL A 118 -5.14 -1.27 -6.68
N ARG A 119 -3.99 -0.83 -7.14
CA ARG A 119 -3.27 0.26 -6.48
C ARG A 119 -2.65 1.19 -7.52
N PHE A 120 -2.39 2.40 -7.11
CA PHE A 120 -1.67 3.36 -7.96
C PHE A 120 -0.21 2.96 -8.10
N LYS A 121 0.34 3.14 -9.30
CA LYS A 121 1.77 2.95 -9.55
C LYS A 121 2.60 4.06 -8.91
N THR A 122 2.10 5.29 -8.92
CA THR A 122 2.82 6.43 -8.36
C THR A 122 2.10 7.00 -7.14
N PRO A 123 2.85 7.37 -6.10
CA PRO A 123 2.25 8.02 -4.92
C PRO A 123 1.52 9.32 -5.24
N PHE A 124 1.97 10.09 -6.24
CA PHE A 124 1.31 11.34 -6.65
C PHE A 124 -0.18 11.11 -6.96
N TYR A 125 -0.50 10.15 -7.86
CA TYR A 125 -1.89 9.90 -8.22
C TYR A 125 -2.71 9.44 -7.03
N ARG A 126 -2.12 8.61 -6.15
CA ARG A 126 -2.81 8.19 -4.91
C ARG A 126 -3.13 9.39 -4.04
N PHE A 127 -2.17 10.31 -3.86
CA PHE A 127 -2.37 11.52 -3.07
C PHE A 127 -3.42 12.42 -3.74
N TRP A 128 -3.27 12.67 -5.05
CA TRP A 128 -4.18 13.53 -5.80
C TRP A 128 -5.64 13.06 -5.66
N PHE A 129 -5.92 11.82 -6.08
CA PHE A 129 -7.29 11.31 -6.07
C PHE A 129 -7.81 10.97 -4.67
N GLY A 130 -6.94 10.77 -3.70
CA GLY A 130 -7.33 10.53 -2.31
C GLY A 130 -7.67 11.80 -1.54
N PHE A 131 -6.90 12.85 -1.76
CA PHE A 131 -6.98 14.07 -0.95
C PHE A 131 -7.36 15.31 -1.76
N VAL A 132 -6.75 15.56 -2.91
CA VAL A 132 -6.93 16.82 -3.65
C VAL A 132 -8.22 16.82 -4.46
N GLU A 133 -8.38 15.83 -5.34
CA GLU A 133 -9.49 15.78 -6.30
C GLU A 133 -10.89 15.80 -5.65
N PRO A 134 -11.13 15.13 -4.51
CA PRO A 134 -12.45 15.19 -3.88
C PRO A 134 -12.88 16.60 -3.42
N TYR A 135 -11.92 17.51 -3.26
CA TYR A 135 -12.15 18.87 -2.79
C TYR A 135 -11.83 19.93 -3.86
N ASN A 136 -11.71 19.52 -5.13
CA ASN A 136 -11.27 20.38 -6.23
C ASN A 136 -12.08 21.67 -6.34
N GLN A 137 -13.41 21.60 -6.21
CA GLN A 137 -14.29 22.78 -6.32
C GLN A 137 -14.04 23.77 -5.19
N GLU A 138 -13.78 23.26 -3.98
CA GLU A 138 -13.50 24.08 -2.80
C GLU A 138 -12.11 24.71 -2.92
N LEU A 139 -11.12 23.94 -3.34
CA LEU A 139 -9.74 24.43 -3.52
C LEU A 139 -9.67 25.54 -4.56
N VAL A 140 -10.39 25.40 -5.68
CA VAL A 140 -10.46 26.44 -6.73
C VAL A 140 -11.04 27.76 -6.17
N ARG A 141 -11.92 27.66 -5.17
CA ARG A 141 -12.54 28.82 -4.50
C ARG A 141 -11.74 29.31 -3.30
N GLY A 142 -10.57 28.73 -3.02
CA GLY A 142 -9.76 29.07 -1.85
C GLY A 142 -10.29 28.54 -0.52
N GLN A 143 -11.25 27.61 -0.56
CA GLN A 143 -11.87 27.00 0.64
C GLN A 143 -11.09 25.75 1.02
N VAL A 144 -10.13 25.89 1.92
CA VAL A 144 -9.15 24.83 2.23
C VAL A 144 -9.49 23.99 3.47
N GLN A 145 -10.44 24.44 4.27
CA GLN A 145 -10.70 23.86 5.58
C GLN A 145 -11.01 22.34 5.52
N ARG A 146 -11.99 21.96 4.70
CA ARG A 146 -12.42 20.56 4.60
C ARG A 146 -11.32 19.67 4.02
N PHE A 147 -10.50 20.21 3.15
CA PHE A 147 -9.34 19.50 2.62
C PHE A 147 -8.37 19.15 3.76
N PHE A 148 -7.98 20.13 4.60
CA PHE A 148 -7.05 19.87 5.70
C PHE A 148 -7.66 18.98 6.80
N GLU A 149 -8.94 19.12 7.11
CA GLU A 149 -9.63 18.22 8.06
C GLU A 149 -9.56 16.76 7.57
N ASN A 150 -9.84 16.53 6.29
CA ASN A 150 -9.74 15.19 5.69
C ASN A 150 -8.28 14.70 5.67
N PHE A 151 -7.36 15.58 5.37
CA PHE A 151 -5.93 15.25 5.33
C PHE A 151 -5.47 14.76 6.72
N GLU A 152 -5.72 15.54 7.78
CA GLU A 152 -5.35 15.16 9.15
C GLU A 152 -5.94 13.80 9.55
N GLN A 153 -7.20 13.58 9.20
CA GLN A 153 -7.93 12.38 9.57
C GLN A 153 -7.37 11.12 8.89
N HIS A 154 -6.91 11.22 7.65
CA HIS A 154 -6.57 10.05 6.85
C HIS A 154 -5.09 9.94 6.44
N PHE A 155 -4.28 10.94 6.75
CA PHE A 155 -2.85 10.98 6.39
C PHE A 155 -2.07 9.78 6.95
N SER A 156 -2.37 9.39 8.18
CA SER A 156 -1.72 8.25 8.83
C SER A 156 -1.90 6.95 8.00
N ARG A 157 -3.08 6.76 7.40
CA ARG A 157 -3.34 5.58 6.55
C ARG A 157 -2.49 5.60 5.27
N LEU A 158 -2.38 6.76 4.64
CA LEU A 158 -1.53 6.91 3.44
C LEU A 158 -0.08 6.56 3.78
N ASN A 159 0.43 7.09 4.89
CA ASN A 159 1.80 6.83 5.33
C ASN A 159 2.01 5.36 5.69
N SER A 160 1.00 4.68 6.25
CA SER A 160 1.10 3.24 6.52
C SER A 160 1.33 2.44 5.23
N LEU A 161 0.59 2.77 4.16
CA LEU A 161 0.74 2.09 2.87
C LEU A 161 2.13 2.33 2.26
N ILE A 162 2.63 3.57 2.37
CA ILE A 162 3.98 3.90 1.88
C ILE A 162 5.03 3.14 2.71
N PHE A 163 4.84 3.10 4.03
CA PHE A 163 5.74 2.39 4.93
C PHE A 163 5.79 0.89 4.61
N GLU A 164 4.64 0.28 4.28
CA GLU A 164 4.58 -1.12 3.84
C GLU A 164 5.39 -1.34 2.56
N GLN A 165 5.24 -0.45 1.56
CA GLN A 165 5.98 -0.54 0.29
C GLN A 165 7.49 -0.41 0.53
N LEU A 166 7.91 0.58 1.32
CA LEU A 166 9.32 0.78 1.66
C LEU A 166 9.87 -0.40 2.48
N SER A 167 9.04 -1.00 3.35
CA SER A 167 9.43 -2.19 4.13
C SER A 167 9.69 -3.39 3.22
N GLN A 168 8.90 -3.57 2.15
CA GLN A 168 9.12 -4.61 1.15
C GLN A 168 10.45 -4.39 0.43
N GLU A 169 10.74 -3.14 0.05
CA GLU A 169 12.02 -2.79 -0.60
C GLU A 169 13.20 -3.04 0.35
N LEU A 170 13.10 -2.59 1.60
CA LEU A 170 14.15 -2.78 2.60
C LEU A 170 14.41 -4.27 2.86
N LEU A 171 13.34 -5.07 2.91
CA LEU A 171 13.49 -6.52 3.05
C LEU A 171 14.23 -7.11 1.85
N ASN A 172 13.87 -6.68 0.65
CA ASN A 172 14.53 -7.15 -0.58
C ASN A 172 16.02 -6.80 -0.59
N GLN A 173 16.35 -5.57 -0.23
CA GLN A 173 17.76 -5.12 -0.10
C GLN A 173 18.50 -5.93 0.98
N HIS A 174 17.86 -6.19 2.13
CA HIS A 174 18.45 -7.01 3.21
C HIS A 174 18.83 -8.41 2.73
N TYR A 175 18.05 -8.97 1.80
CA TYR A 175 18.31 -10.27 1.17
C TYR A 175 19.03 -10.13 -0.17
N HIS A 176 19.76 -9.03 -0.39
CA HIS A 176 20.59 -8.77 -1.59
C HIS A 176 19.83 -8.89 -2.91
N ASN A 177 18.53 -8.57 -2.90
CA ASN A 177 17.62 -8.66 -4.05
C ASN A 177 17.40 -10.11 -4.53
N GLU A 178 17.54 -11.08 -3.62
CA GLU A 178 17.37 -12.51 -3.92
C GLU A 178 15.98 -13.04 -3.52
N LEU A 179 15.02 -12.16 -3.25
CA LEU A 179 13.63 -12.57 -3.01
C LEU A 179 12.93 -12.84 -4.34
N ILE A 180 12.50 -14.10 -4.55
CA ILE A 180 11.77 -14.51 -5.76
C ILE A 180 10.27 -14.23 -5.64
N ILE A 181 9.78 -14.06 -4.41
CA ILE A 181 8.42 -13.59 -4.08
C ILE A 181 8.60 -12.48 -3.05
N ASN A 182 7.93 -11.35 -3.25
CA ASN A 182 7.90 -10.28 -2.26
C ASN A 182 6.64 -9.44 -2.50
N GLY A 183 5.79 -9.31 -1.50
CA GLY A 183 4.56 -8.52 -1.62
C GLY A 183 3.56 -8.90 -0.55
N SER A 184 2.39 -8.30 -0.62
CA SER A 184 1.32 -8.54 0.36
C SER A 184 0.66 -9.90 0.14
N TYR A 185 0.25 -10.51 1.23
CA TYR A 185 -0.52 -11.76 1.22
C TYR A 185 -1.92 -11.49 1.74
N TRP A 186 -2.93 -12.03 1.07
CA TRP A 186 -4.28 -12.11 1.65
C TRP A 186 -4.99 -13.34 1.13
N ASP A 187 -5.80 -13.91 2.00
CA ASP A 187 -6.73 -14.99 1.67
C ASP A 187 -8.14 -14.56 2.12
N GLN A 188 -9.08 -15.49 2.25
CA GLN A 188 -10.45 -15.17 2.67
C GLN A 188 -10.55 -14.71 4.12
N HIS A 189 -9.56 -15.00 4.95
CA HIS A 189 -9.64 -14.81 6.40
C HIS A 189 -8.52 -13.95 6.98
N SER A 190 -7.39 -13.85 6.26
CA SER A 190 -6.18 -13.23 6.79
C SER A 190 -5.55 -12.31 5.76
N GLU A 191 -4.85 -11.31 6.24
CA GLU A 191 -4.05 -10.41 5.42
C GLU A 191 -2.73 -10.14 6.17
N PHE A 192 -1.62 -10.19 5.45
CA PHE A 192 -0.28 -9.91 5.99
C PHE A 192 0.39 -8.89 5.08
N ASP A 193 1.10 -7.94 5.68
CA ASP A 193 1.73 -6.84 4.95
C ASP A 193 2.82 -7.33 3.99
N ILE A 194 3.57 -8.36 4.42
CA ILE A 194 4.66 -8.91 3.60
C ILE A 194 4.65 -10.44 3.69
N TRP A 195 4.64 -11.08 2.52
CA TRP A 195 4.98 -12.48 2.33
C TRP A 195 6.10 -12.53 1.30
N ALA A 196 7.22 -13.14 1.70
CA ALA A 196 8.38 -13.21 0.82
C ALA A 196 8.98 -14.61 0.82
N THR A 197 9.60 -14.97 -0.30
CA THR A 197 10.34 -16.23 -0.43
C THR A 197 11.71 -15.94 -1.05
N HIS A 198 12.74 -16.32 -0.34
CA HIS A 198 14.13 -16.22 -0.81
C HIS A 198 14.42 -17.34 -1.79
N GLN A 199 15.37 -17.15 -2.70
CA GLN A 199 15.74 -18.16 -3.71
C GLN A 199 16.18 -19.51 -3.12
N ASN A 200 16.66 -19.53 -1.87
CA ASN A 200 16.99 -20.78 -1.17
C ASN A 200 15.78 -21.48 -0.55
N GLY A 201 14.57 -20.95 -0.74
CA GLY A 201 13.33 -21.50 -0.22
C GLY A 201 12.90 -20.96 1.15
N THR A 202 13.67 -20.11 1.80
CA THR A 202 13.29 -19.51 3.09
C THR A 202 12.05 -18.63 2.92
N ARG A 203 11.02 -18.86 3.73
CA ARG A 203 9.74 -18.12 3.70
C ARG A 203 9.73 -17.10 4.82
N ILE A 204 9.51 -15.86 4.48
CA ILE A 204 9.54 -14.73 5.39
C ILE A 204 8.13 -14.13 5.49
N LEU A 205 7.66 -13.90 6.71
CA LEU A 205 6.40 -13.21 6.97
C LEU A 205 6.69 -11.90 7.69
N GLY A 206 6.21 -10.79 7.12
CA GLY A 206 6.45 -9.47 7.68
C GLY A 206 5.18 -8.74 8.11
N GLU A 207 5.33 -7.90 9.12
CA GLU A 207 4.28 -7.02 9.64
C GLU A 207 4.86 -5.63 9.82
N CYS A 208 4.11 -4.62 9.39
CA CYS A 208 4.52 -3.21 9.40
C CYS A 208 3.69 -2.43 10.42
N LYS A 209 4.32 -1.65 11.28
CA LYS A 209 3.65 -0.85 12.32
C LYS A 209 4.05 0.62 12.22
N PHE A 210 3.25 1.38 11.50
CA PHE A 210 3.42 2.84 11.37
C PHE A 210 2.58 3.54 12.45
N THR A 211 2.96 3.32 13.71
CA THR A 211 2.27 3.88 14.88
C THR A 211 3.28 4.60 15.79
N ASN A 212 2.77 5.45 16.70
CA ASN A 212 3.60 6.17 17.65
C ASN A 212 3.91 5.35 18.92
N ARG A 213 3.68 4.04 18.88
CA ARG A 213 3.98 3.11 19.97
C ARG A 213 5.01 2.08 19.54
N ARG A 214 5.89 1.72 20.47
CA ARG A 214 6.86 0.65 20.25
C ARG A 214 6.15 -0.69 20.08
N VAL A 215 6.62 -1.49 19.16
CA VAL A 215 6.12 -2.86 18.95
C VAL A 215 6.66 -3.75 20.10
N CYS A 216 5.79 -4.51 20.71
CA CYS A 216 6.15 -5.35 21.84
C CYS A 216 5.99 -6.85 21.53
N LYS A 217 6.45 -7.69 22.43
CA LYS A 217 6.46 -9.15 22.28
C LYS A 217 5.05 -9.73 22.04
N SER A 218 4.01 -9.11 22.61
CA SER A 218 2.64 -9.59 22.41
C SER A 218 2.19 -9.42 20.95
N GLU A 219 2.63 -8.37 20.26
CA GLU A 219 2.32 -8.18 18.84
C GLU A 219 3.00 -9.23 17.96
N PHE A 220 4.23 -9.58 18.28
CA PHE A 220 4.92 -10.69 17.63
C PHE A 220 4.19 -12.03 17.85
N SER A 221 3.74 -12.25 19.10
CA SER A 221 2.98 -13.47 19.41
C SER A 221 1.67 -13.57 18.62
N LYS A 222 0.97 -12.44 18.46
CA LYS A 222 -0.25 -12.35 17.65
C LYS A 222 0.04 -12.67 16.17
N LEU A 223 1.15 -12.14 15.63
CA LEU A 223 1.55 -12.43 14.24
C LEU A 223 1.81 -13.93 14.05
N LYS A 224 2.52 -14.56 14.97
CA LYS A 224 2.77 -16.02 14.92
C LYS A 224 1.47 -16.81 14.96
N GLN A 225 0.57 -16.45 15.88
CA GLN A 225 -0.72 -17.13 16.01
C GLN A 225 -1.54 -16.97 14.72
N LYS A 226 -1.58 -15.78 14.15
CA LYS A 226 -2.29 -15.49 12.91
C LYS A 226 -1.73 -16.33 11.75
N ALA A 227 -0.40 -16.44 11.65
CA ALA A 227 0.27 -17.26 10.63
C ALA A 227 -0.09 -18.74 10.77
N GLN A 228 -0.08 -19.26 12.00
CA GLN A 228 -0.45 -20.65 12.31
C GLN A 228 -1.91 -20.92 11.92
N THR A 229 -2.81 -20.02 12.28
CA THR A 229 -4.24 -20.14 11.94
C THR A 229 -4.46 -20.15 10.43
N SER A 230 -3.65 -19.40 9.68
CA SER A 230 -3.70 -19.38 8.21
C SER A 230 -2.99 -20.57 7.55
N GLY A 231 -2.41 -21.47 8.34
CA GLY A 231 -1.69 -22.66 7.83
C GLY A 231 -0.36 -22.32 7.16
N LEU A 232 0.16 -21.11 7.35
CA LEU A 232 1.40 -20.68 6.71
C LEU A 232 2.62 -21.25 7.44
N LYS A 233 3.52 -21.86 6.67
CA LYS A 233 4.81 -22.33 7.18
C LYS A 233 5.80 -21.17 7.03
N VAL A 234 6.20 -20.59 8.14
CA VAL A 234 7.09 -19.43 8.22
C VAL A 234 8.44 -19.85 8.80
N ASP A 235 9.50 -19.53 8.10
CA ASP A 235 10.87 -19.83 8.54
C ASP A 235 11.48 -18.63 9.28
N THR A 236 11.16 -17.39 8.85
CA THR A 236 11.65 -16.16 9.46
C THR A 236 10.52 -15.13 9.53
N TYR A 237 10.48 -14.36 10.61
CA TYR A 237 9.58 -13.23 10.77
C TYR A 237 10.35 -11.93 10.63
N ALA A 238 9.72 -10.90 10.07
CA ALA A 238 10.29 -9.56 9.95
C ALA A 238 9.29 -8.53 10.48
N LEU A 239 9.71 -7.72 11.42
CA LEU A 239 8.87 -6.65 11.96
C LEU A 239 9.49 -5.30 11.60
N PHE A 240 8.66 -4.42 11.10
CA PHE A 240 9.04 -3.06 10.71
C PHE A 240 8.27 -2.08 11.60
N SER A 241 8.98 -1.16 12.25
CA SER A 241 8.37 -0.26 13.20
C SER A 241 8.87 1.17 13.07
N LYS A 242 7.93 2.11 12.89
CA LYS A 242 8.21 3.55 12.93
C LYS A 242 8.84 3.97 14.27
N SER A 243 8.30 3.45 15.39
CA SER A 243 8.68 3.89 16.75
C SER A 243 9.57 2.89 17.47
N GLY A 244 10.10 1.90 16.74
CA GLY A 244 11.01 0.90 17.29
C GLY A 244 10.32 -0.18 18.11
N PHE A 245 11.09 -0.87 18.93
CA PHE A 245 10.68 -2.09 19.64
C PHE A 245 10.92 -1.97 21.14
N SER A 246 10.15 -2.72 21.91
CA SER A 246 10.33 -2.80 23.37
C SER A 246 11.67 -3.51 23.68
N ASN A 247 12.25 -3.17 24.82
CA ASN A 247 13.48 -3.81 25.30
C ASN A 247 13.29 -5.32 25.47
N GLU A 248 12.11 -5.74 25.91
CA GLU A 248 11.76 -7.16 26.04
C GLU A 248 11.84 -7.89 24.69
N LEU A 249 11.36 -7.26 23.61
CA LEU A 249 11.40 -7.89 22.29
C LEU A 249 12.83 -7.91 21.73
N LYS A 250 13.57 -6.81 21.87
CA LYS A 250 14.97 -6.71 21.43
C LYS A 250 15.86 -7.72 22.18
N GLY A 251 15.66 -7.87 23.47
CA GLY A 251 16.44 -8.75 24.33
C GLY A 251 16.04 -10.22 24.29
N ALA A 252 14.99 -10.57 23.57
CA ALA A 252 14.44 -11.94 23.60
C ALA A 252 15.33 -12.98 22.89
N GLY A 253 16.32 -12.57 22.09
CA GLY A 253 17.23 -13.48 21.39
C GLY A 253 16.55 -14.46 20.45
N ILE A 254 15.47 -14.04 19.78
CA ILE A 254 14.71 -14.89 18.87
C ILE A 254 15.45 -15.01 17.55
N LYS A 255 16.01 -16.18 17.28
CA LYS A 255 16.90 -16.44 16.13
C LYS A 255 16.25 -16.18 14.76
N ASN A 256 14.95 -16.41 14.63
CA ASN A 256 14.24 -16.26 13.36
C ASN A 256 13.35 -15.00 13.30
N LEU A 257 13.81 -13.92 13.93
CA LEU A 257 13.10 -12.64 13.96
C LEU A 257 14.03 -11.51 13.55
N LEU A 258 13.66 -10.80 12.49
CA LEU A 258 14.34 -9.59 12.02
C LEU A 258 13.55 -8.37 12.52
N LEU A 259 14.26 -7.36 12.99
CA LEU A 259 13.67 -6.12 13.52
C LEU A 259 14.25 -4.94 12.73
N PHE A 260 13.39 -4.18 12.06
CA PHE A 260 13.77 -3.00 11.27
C PHE A 260 13.12 -1.75 11.88
N GLU A 261 13.93 -0.77 12.24
CA GLU A 261 13.49 0.52 12.79
C GLU A 261 13.58 1.59 11.69
N LEU A 262 13.02 2.76 11.93
CA LEU A 262 12.97 3.84 10.95
C LEU A 262 14.37 4.19 10.38
N LYS A 263 15.41 4.17 11.22
CA LYS A 263 16.79 4.42 10.79
C LYS A 263 17.31 3.42 9.74
N ASP A 264 16.78 2.19 9.72
CA ASP A 264 17.22 1.17 8.77
C ASP A 264 16.79 1.51 7.33
N PHE A 265 15.75 2.35 7.18
CA PHE A 265 15.26 2.79 5.88
C PHE A 265 16.23 3.76 5.18
N GLU A 266 17.18 4.33 5.92
CA GLU A 266 18.24 5.17 5.31
C GLU A 266 19.03 4.41 4.26
N ARG A 267 19.14 3.09 4.39
CA ARG A 267 19.79 2.21 3.40
C ARG A 267 19.15 2.31 2.00
N LEU A 268 17.89 2.66 1.93
CA LEU A 268 17.19 2.78 0.63
C LEU A 268 17.63 4.04 -0.14
N LEU A 269 18.40 4.94 0.50
CA LEU A 269 18.92 6.15 -0.12
C LEU A 269 20.33 5.94 -0.68
N GLU A 270 20.97 4.81 -0.38
CA GLU A 270 22.32 4.43 -0.81
C GLU A 270 22.29 3.67 -2.14
#